data_703f92722778e391a2f96134fc4bc342
#
_entry.id   703f92722778e391a2f96134fc4bc342
#
_cell.length_a   1.000
_cell.length_b   1.000
_cell.length_c   1.000
_cell.angle_alpha   90.00
_cell.angle_beta   90.00
_cell.angle_gamma   90.00
#
_symmetry.space_group_name_H-M   'P 1'
#
loop_
_entity.id
_entity.type
_entity.pdbx_description
1 polymer ?
#
loop_
_entity_poly.entity_id
_entity_poly.type
_entity_poly.pdbx_seq_one_letter_code
_entity_poly.pdbx_strand_id
1 'polypeptide(L)'
;MWTCPKCKRSFRNTNQSHSCVPVSKKDLFADRPAFLKKFYDQLIVEVKQLGPYREEAVTPGVIYFKTKSTFLALKVKKTYLEVEFFLDHHADDPSIASWLQTSKHRFVHVVKLDGEYDITNQLAAWIKHSYHLILS
;
A
#
# COMPACT_ATOMS: atom_id res chain seq x y z
N MET A 1 7.39 14.88 -10.22
CA MET A 1 7.40 14.39 -8.82
C MET A 1 8.66 14.94 -8.14
N TRP A 2 8.52 15.44 -6.94
CA TRP A 2 9.63 16.01 -6.17
C TRP A 2 10.20 14.96 -5.23
N THR A 3 11.55 14.89 -5.15
CA THR A 3 12.24 13.97 -4.22
C THR A 3 12.91 14.80 -3.12
N CYS A 4 12.55 14.51 -1.86
CA CYS A 4 13.12 15.21 -0.72
C CYS A 4 14.62 14.89 -0.60
N PRO A 5 15.50 15.92 -0.51
CA PRO A 5 16.94 15.67 -0.40
C PRO A 5 17.36 15.08 0.95
N LYS A 6 16.53 15.20 1.99
CA LYS A 6 16.85 14.66 3.32
C LYS A 6 16.50 13.18 3.44
N CYS A 7 15.27 12.81 3.14
CA CYS A 7 14.78 11.43 3.32
C CYS A 7 14.71 10.62 2.03
N LYS A 8 14.97 11.25 0.88
CA LYS A 8 14.97 10.61 -0.44
C LYS A 8 13.62 10.06 -0.88
N ARG A 9 12.54 10.44 -0.17
CA ARG A 9 11.18 10.05 -0.54
C ARG A 9 10.67 10.95 -1.66
N SER A 10 9.79 10.40 -2.48
CA SER A 10 9.20 11.12 -3.62
C SER A 10 7.77 11.53 -3.30
N PHE A 11 7.42 12.78 -3.65
CA PHE A 11 6.10 13.36 -3.41
C PHE A 11 5.56 13.97 -4.69
N ARG A 12 4.23 14.07 -4.77
CA ARG A 12 3.56 14.66 -5.92
C ARG A 12 3.86 16.14 -6.04
N ASN A 13 3.86 16.86 -4.91
CA ASN A 13 4.05 18.31 -4.85
C ASN A 13 5.46 18.66 -4.36
N THR A 14 6.06 19.70 -4.98
CA THR A 14 7.36 20.23 -4.55
C THR A 14 7.24 20.75 -3.11
N ASN A 15 8.25 20.44 -2.28
CA ASN A 15 8.30 20.84 -0.87
C ASN A 15 7.06 20.39 -0.06
N GLN A 16 6.48 19.24 -0.43
CA GLN A 16 5.35 18.70 0.29
C GLN A 16 5.71 18.42 1.75
N SER A 17 4.86 18.87 2.68
CA SER A 17 5.06 18.64 4.11
C SER A 17 5.03 17.15 4.44
N HIS A 18 6.02 16.67 5.19
CA HIS A 18 6.15 15.27 5.58
C HIS A 18 7.17 15.13 6.71
N SER A 19 7.19 13.95 7.35
CA SER A 19 8.24 13.59 8.31
C SER A 19 9.42 12.98 7.57
N CYS A 20 10.62 13.47 7.84
CA CYS A 20 11.87 12.95 7.26
C CYS A 20 12.51 11.86 8.13
N VAL A 21 11.87 11.43 9.20
CA VAL A 21 12.41 10.39 10.08
C VAL A 21 12.48 9.07 9.31
N PRO A 22 13.68 8.46 9.15
CA PRO A 22 13.78 7.18 8.45
C PRO A 22 13.17 6.07 9.29
N VAL A 23 12.48 5.13 8.62
CA VAL A 23 11.84 3.98 9.26
C VAL A 23 12.30 2.71 8.54
N SER A 24 12.83 1.76 9.29
CA SER A 24 13.19 0.45 8.76
C SER A 24 11.95 -0.44 8.66
N LYS A 25 11.81 -1.20 7.57
CA LYS A 25 10.74 -2.19 7.44
C LYS A 25 10.81 -3.23 8.54
N LYS A 26 12.01 -3.59 8.98
CA LYS A 26 12.21 -4.50 10.09
C LYS A 26 11.54 -3.97 11.37
N ASP A 27 11.67 -2.67 11.63
CA ASP A 27 11.09 -2.03 12.81
C ASP A 27 9.56 -2.02 12.75
N LEU A 28 8.98 -1.90 11.54
CA LEU A 28 7.53 -1.91 11.38
C LEU A 28 6.91 -3.25 11.75
N PHE A 29 7.63 -4.35 11.59
CA PHE A 29 7.15 -5.70 11.90
C PHE A 29 7.66 -6.21 13.25
N ALA A 30 8.51 -5.44 13.95
CA ALA A 30 8.98 -5.79 15.30
C ALA A 30 7.78 -5.85 16.25
N ASP A 31 7.79 -6.84 17.15
CA ASP A 31 6.72 -7.04 18.14
C ASP A 31 5.33 -7.24 17.51
N ARG A 32 5.29 -7.73 16.28
CA ARG A 32 4.05 -8.06 15.56
C ARG A 32 3.97 -9.57 15.34
N PRO A 33 2.75 -10.14 15.20
CA PRO A 33 2.61 -11.54 14.80
C PRO A 33 3.38 -11.84 13.51
N ALA A 34 4.04 -13.00 13.46
CA ALA A 34 4.88 -13.39 12.32
C ALA A 34 4.11 -13.44 11.00
N PHE A 35 2.80 -13.72 11.04
CA PHE A 35 2.01 -13.82 9.81
C PHE A 35 1.90 -12.45 9.08
N LEU A 36 2.06 -11.32 9.76
CA LEU A 36 2.05 -10.00 9.12
C LEU A 36 3.22 -9.86 8.14
N LYS A 37 4.42 -10.24 8.56
CA LYS A 37 5.60 -10.21 7.68
C LYS A 37 5.45 -11.21 6.53
N LYS A 38 4.82 -12.35 6.79
CA LYS A 38 4.54 -13.36 5.77
C LYS A 38 3.61 -12.80 4.70
N PHE A 39 2.54 -12.10 5.08
CA PHE A 39 1.64 -11.43 4.12
C PHE A 39 2.40 -10.39 3.30
N TYR A 40 3.24 -9.58 3.97
CA TYR A 40 4.07 -8.60 3.27
C TYR A 40 4.94 -9.29 2.19
N ASP A 41 5.62 -10.38 2.56
CA ASP A 41 6.49 -11.09 1.63
C ASP A 41 5.70 -11.65 0.43
N GLN A 42 4.50 -12.17 0.67
CA GLN A 42 3.61 -12.66 -0.39
C GLN A 42 3.16 -11.52 -1.32
N LEU A 43 2.80 -10.39 -0.75
CA LEU A 43 2.39 -9.21 -1.53
C LEU A 43 3.54 -8.70 -2.41
N ILE A 44 4.76 -8.68 -1.88
CA ILE A 44 5.92 -8.24 -2.63
C ILE A 44 6.15 -9.11 -3.88
N VAL A 45 5.94 -10.42 -3.78
CA VAL A 45 6.06 -11.32 -4.94
C VAL A 45 5.10 -10.89 -6.05
N GLU A 46 3.84 -10.58 -5.69
CA GLU A 46 2.83 -10.15 -6.65
C GLU A 46 3.16 -8.78 -7.24
N VAL A 47 3.58 -7.83 -6.39
CA VAL A 47 3.85 -6.46 -6.83
C VAL A 47 5.05 -6.39 -7.77
N LYS A 48 6.10 -7.15 -7.50
CA LYS A 48 7.30 -7.19 -8.35
C LYS A 48 7.01 -7.66 -9.77
N GLN A 49 5.97 -8.46 -9.96
CA GLN A 49 5.57 -8.95 -11.28
C GLN A 49 4.88 -7.87 -12.13
N LEU A 50 4.42 -6.79 -11.51
CA LEU A 50 3.66 -5.75 -12.21
C LEU A 50 4.55 -4.81 -13.03
N GLY A 51 5.76 -4.53 -12.55
CA GLY A 51 6.69 -3.61 -13.20
C GLY A 51 7.44 -2.74 -12.18
N PRO A 52 8.13 -1.69 -12.65
CA PRO A 52 8.89 -0.82 -11.77
C PRO A 52 8.01 -0.06 -10.78
N TYR A 53 8.51 0.10 -9.56
CA TYR A 53 7.87 0.88 -8.52
C TYR A 53 8.89 1.28 -7.46
N ARG A 54 8.52 2.22 -6.59
CA ARG A 54 9.31 2.60 -5.41
C ARG A 54 8.54 2.21 -4.16
N GLU A 55 9.27 1.79 -3.14
CA GLU A 55 8.72 1.42 -1.85
C GLU A 55 9.25 2.38 -0.78
N GLU A 56 8.36 2.95 0.02
CA GLU A 56 8.70 3.92 1.05
C GLU A 56 8.03 3.55 2.36
N ALA A 57 8.84 3.25 3.38
CA ALA A 57 8.35 2.95 4.74
C ALA A 57 8.37 4.22 5.58
N VAL A 58 7.28 4.49 6.30
CA VAL A 58 7.14 5.71 7.11
C VAL A 58 6.48 5.39 8.46
N THR A 59 6.68 6.28 9.44
CA THR A 59 5.91 6.23 10.69
C THR A 59 4.50 6.77 10.46
N PRO A 60 3.48 6.26 11.19
CA PRO A 60 3.52 5.27 12.27
C PRO A 60 3.33 3.81 11.85
N GLY A 61 3.81 3.38 10.74
CA GLY A 61 3.71 1.98 10.34
C GLY A 61 3.00 1.81 9.00
N VAL A 62 3.41 2.62 8.02
CA VAL A 62 2.84 2.59 6.67
C VAL A 62 3.96 2.33 5.67
N ILE A 63 3.68 1.48 4.69
CA ILE A 63 4.56 1.25 3.55
C ILE A 63 3.81 1.67 2.29
N TYR A 64 4.33 2.65 1.58
CA TYR A 64 3.77 3.13 0.32
C TYR A 64 4.48 2.49 -0.86
N PHE A 65 3.71 2.11 -1.87
CA PHE A 65 4.22 1.61 -3.15
C PHE A 65 3.79 2.62 -4.22
N LYS A 66 4.76 3.21 -4.91
CA LYS A 66 4.52 4.34 -5.80
C LYS A 66 5.08 4.12 -7.20
N THR A 67 4.35 4.63 -8.17
CA THR A 67 4.83 4.88 -9.52
C THR A 67 4.74 6.39 -9.77
N LYS A 68 3.74 6.90 -10.45
CA LYS A 68 3.46 8.35 -10.55
C LYS A 68 2.97 8.90 -9.21
N SER A 69 2.19 8.10 -8.50
CA SER A 69 1.73 8.36 -7.14
C SER A 69 1.51 7.01 -6.47
N THR A 70 0.98 7.01 -5.25
CA THR A 70 0.73 5.77 -4.52
C THR A 70 -0.34 4.94 -5.21
N PHE A 71 -0.01 3.68 -5.53
CA PHE A 71 -1.00 2.72 -6.03
C PHE A 71 -1.36 1.66 -4.99
N LEU A 72 -0.56 1.53 -3.95
CA LEU A 72 -0.76 0.54 -2.89
C LEU A 72 -0.17 1.09 -1.59
N ALA A 73 -0.89 0.94 -0.50
CA ALA A 73 -0.39 1.26 0.83
C ALA A 73 -0.68 0.09 1.77
N LEU A 74 0.32 -0.27 2.57
CA LEU A 74 0.18 -1.29 3.61
C LEU A 74 0.31 -0.60 4.95
N LYS A 75 -0.69 -0.77 5.82
CA LYS A 75 -0.66 -0.24 7.18
C LYS A 75 -0.49 -1.41 8.15
N VAL A 76 0.64 -1.41 8.85
CA VAL A 76 0.99 -2.48 9.78
C VAL A 76 0.36 -2.15 11.13
N LYS A 77 -0.67 -2.89 11.50
CA LYS A 77 -1.36 -2.74 12.80
C LYS A 77 -0.82 -3.78 13.78
N LYS A 78 -1.33 -3.78 15.02
CA LYS A 78 -0.85 -4.72 16.05
C LYS A 78 -1.09 -6.18 15.68
N THR A 79 -2.26 -6.49 15.14
CA THR A 79 -2.69 -7.88 14.91
C THR A 79 -3.17 -8.15 13.48
N TYR A 80 -3.12 -7.15 12.59
CA TYR A 80 -3.55 -7.30 11.20
C TYR A 80 -2.81 -6.32 10.29
N LEU A 81 -2.90 -6.56 8.99
CA LEU A 81 -2.34 -5.72 7.96
C LEU A 81 -3.50 -5.12 7.15
N GLU A 82 -3.55 -3.80 7.01
CA GLU A 82 -4.49 -3.15 6.10
C GLU A 82 -3.84 -2.96 4.74
N VAL A 83 -4.55 -3.36 3.69
CA VAL A 83 -4.13 -3.20 2.30
C VAL A 83 -5.04 -2.19 1.64
N GLU A 84 -4.49 -1.04 1.23
CA GLU A 84 -5.21 0.03 0.54
C GLU A 84 -4.82 0.07 -0.92
N PHE A 85 -5.81 0.12 -1.81
CA PHE A 85 -5.60 0.21 -3.25
C PHE A 85 -6.69 1.05 -3.89
N PHE A 86 -6.47 1.46 -5.14
CA PHE A 86 -7.40 2.32 -5.89
C PHE A 86 -8.06 1.56 -7.03
N LEU A 87 -9.35 1.77 -7.20
CA LEU A 87 -10.10 1.30 -8.37
C LEU A 87 -10.83 2.49 -8.99
N ASP A 88 -11.27 2.34 -10.24
CA ASP A 88 -12.07 3.35 -10.93
C ASP A 88 -13.57 3.19 -10.68
N HIS A 89 -13.93 2.24 -9.82
CA HIS A 89 -15.31 1.93 -9.44
C HIS A 89 -15.35 1.38 -8.03
N HIS A 90 -16.53 1.31 -7.43
CA HIS A 90 -16.75 0.64 -6.15
C HIS A 90 -16.87 -0.87 -6.38
N ALA A 91 -15.94 -1.63 -5.80
CA ALA A 91 -16.03 -3.09 -5.80
C ALA A 91 -16.88 -3.54 -4.61
N ASP A 92 -18.01 -4.17 -4.90
CA ASP A 92 -18.92 -4.68 -3.87
C ASP A 92 -18.54 -6.13 -3.56
N ASP A 93 -17.68 -6.32 -2.55
CA ASP A 93 -17.13 -7.62 -2.19
C ASP A 93 -17.04 -7.73 -0.67
N PRO A 94 -17.41 -8.89 -0.07
CA PRO A 94 -17.36 -9.06 1.39
C PRO A 94 -15.97 -8.88 2.01
N SER A 95 -14.88 -9.06 1.24
CA SER A 95 -13.53 -8.88 1.74
C SER A 95 -13.14 -7.42 1.90
N ILE A 96 -13.90 -6.50 1.31
CA ILE A 96 -13.64 -5.06 1.43
C ILE A 96 -14.12 -4.59 2.81
N ALA A 97 -13.18 -4.14 3.65
CA ALA A 97 -13.49 -3.66 5.00
C ALA A 97 -14.09 -2.26 4.97
N SER A 98 -13.58 -1.38 4.08
CA SER A 98 -14.09 -0.03 3.92
C SER A 98 -13.71 0.49 2.54
N TRP A 99 -14.38 1.58 2.12
CA TRP A 99 -14.07 2.24 0.87
C TRP A 99 -14.46 3.72 0.95
N LEU A 100 -13.83 4.54 0.09
CA LEU A 100 -14.11 5.96 0.01
C LEU A 100 -13.89 6.43 -1.42
N GLN A 101 -14.87 7.13 -1.98
CA GLN A 101 -14.68 7.78 -3.27
C GLN A 101 -13.89 9.09 -3.07
N THR A 102 -12.71 9.18 -3.66
CA THR A 102 -11.83 10.34 -3.52
C THR A 102 -11.94 11.30 -4.69
N SER A 103 -12.40 10.81 -5.84
CA SER A 103 -12.69 11.63 -7.02
C SER A 103 -13.68 10.87 -7.92
N LYS A 104 -14.05 11.46 -9.05
CA LYS A 104 -15.02 10.86 -9.96
C LYS A 104 -14.65 9.44 -10.40
N HIS A 105 -13.36 9.18 -10.63
CA HIS A 105 -12.87 7.90 -11.13
C HIS A 105 -11.83 7.25 -10.21
N ARG A 106 -11.85 7.58 -8.92
CA ARG A 106 -10.93 7.02 -7.94
C ARG A 106 -11.69 6.63 -6.68
N PHE A 107 -11.58 5.35 -6.32
CA PHE A 107 -12.19 4.77 -5.14
C PHE A 107 -11.11 4.03 -4.35
N VAL A 108 -10.84 4.49 -3.13
CA VAL A 108 -9.94 3.80 -2.21
C VAL A 108 -10.68 2.65 -1.58
N HIS A 109 -10.04 1.48 -1.56
CA HIS A 109 -10.57 0.29 -0.91
C HIS A 109 -9.59 -0.22 0.11
N VAL A 110 -10.08 -0.75 1.22
CA VAL A 110 -9.26 -1.31 2.29
C VAL A 110 -9.67 -2.75 2.53
N VAL A 111 -8.68 -3.65 2.54
CA VAL A 111 -8.84 -5.06 2.88
C VAL A 111 -7.97 -5.33 4.11
N LYS A 112 -8.52 -6.06 5.09
CA LYS A 112 -7.78 -6.46 6.29
C LYS A 112 -7.27 -7.89 6.16
N LEU A 113 -5.98 -8.10 6.42
CA LEU A 113 -5.38 -9.43 6.46
C LEU A 113 -5.03 -9.73 7.92
N ASP A 114 -5.80 -10.60 8.55
CA ASP A 114 -5.71 -10.86 9.99
C ASP A 114 -5.31 -12.30 10.34
N GLY A 115 -4.90 -13.09 9.35
CA GLY A 115 -4.49 -14.48 9.54
C GLY A 115 -5.59 -15.48 9.26
N GLU A 116 -6.86 -15.07 9.20
CA GLU A 116 -7.97 -15.94 8.80
C GLU A 116 -8.08 -16.06 7.29
N TYR A 117 -7.65 -15.00 6.57
CA TYR A 117 -7.73 -14.93 5.12
C TYR A 117 -6.34 -14.75 4.55
N ASP A 118 -5.99 -15.58 3.58
CA ASP A 118 -4.75 -15.44 2.81
C ASP A 118 -4.92 -14.39 1.71
N ILE A 119 -3.80 -14.04 1.07
CA ILE A 119 -3.82 -13.21 -0.12
C ILE A 119 -4.47 -14.01 -1.24
N THR A 120 -5.62 -13.52 -1.71
CA THR A 120 -6.40 -14.19 -2.74
C THR A 120 -5.98 -13.72 -4.13
N ASN A 121 -6.36 -14.49 -5.16
CA ASN A 121 -6.21 -14.06 -6.55
C ASN A 121 -6.99 -12.78 -6.83
N GLN A 122 -8.13 -12.59 -6.15
CA GLN A 122 -8.92 -11.37 -6.28
C GLN A 122 -8.16 -10.15 -5.75
N LEU A 123 -7.50 -10.26 -4.59
CA LEU A 123 -6.70 -9.16 -4.06
C LEU A 123 -5.54 -8.83 -5.00
N ALA A 124 -4.85 -9.84 -5.52
CA ALA A 124 -3.76 -9.65 -6.48
C ALA A 124 -4.26 -8.94 -7.75
N ALA A 125 -5.45 -9.31 -8.24
CA ALA A 125 -6.06 -8.66 -9.41
C ALA A 125 -6.41 -7.20 -9.13
N TRP A 126 -6.92 -6.89 -7.96
CA TRP A 126 -7.22 -5.49 -7.57
C TRP A 126 -5.95 -4.64 -7.49
N ILE A 127 -4.88 -5.19 -6.90
CA ILE A 127 -3.59 -4.49 -6.82
C ILE A 127 -3.03 -4.23 -8.23
N LYS A 128 -3.13 -5.20 -9.12
CA LYS A 128 -2.73 -5.04 -10.53
C LYS A 128 -3.53 -3.94 -11.21
N HIS A 129 -4.85 -3.93 -11.01
CA HIS A 129 -5.73 -2.89 -11.56
C HIS A 129 -5.30 -1.51 -11.04
N SER A 130 -5.05 -1.40 -9.74
CA SER A 130 -4.60 -0.16 -9.11
C SER A 130 -3.28 0.34 -9.71
N TYR A 131 -2.32 -0.56 -9.90
CA TYR A 131 -1.03 -0.24 -10.51
C TYR A 131 -1.22 0.39 -11.89
N HIS A 132 -1.99 -0.25 -12.76
CA HIS A 132 -2.21 0.25 -14.11
C HIS A 132 -3.04 1.54 -14.14
N LEU A 133 -4.01 1.66 -13.23
CA LEU A 133 -4.84 2.86 -13.11
C LEU A 133 -4.00 4.08 -12.77
N ILE A 134 -3.06 3.95 -11.83
CA ILE A 134 -2.20 5.06 -11.42
C ILE A 134 -1.15 5.39 -12.49
N LEU A 135 -0.69 4.41 -13.27
CA LEU A 135 0.24 4.63 -14.37
C LEU A 135 -0.38 5.37 -15.57
N SER A 136 -1.66 5.17 -15.81
CA SER A 136 -2.34 5.73 -16.99
C SER A 136 -2.57 7.25 -16.94
#